data_fbb7471351f967f8056d973238e707fd
#
_entry.id   fbb7471351f967f8056d973238e707fd
#
_cell.length_a   1.000
_cell.length_b   1.000
_cell.length_c   1.000
_cell.angle_alpha   90.00
_cell.angle_beta   90.00
_cell.angle_gamma   90.00
#
_symmetry.space_group_name_H-M   'P 1'
#
loop_
_entity.id
_entity.type
_entity.pdbx_description
1 polymer ?
#
loop_
_entity_poly.entity_id
_entity_poly.type
_entity_poly.pdbx_seq_one_letter_code
_entity_poly.pdbx_strand_id
1 'polypeptide(L)'
;KEFNKYKKTKIQFLGSGTILREMIAGAEILQKEYQIDSEIWSVTSFNELRRDGLEVERYNLLNPDQAPKKSYVEICLGITEGPILAASDYMRMNSDQIRPYINKSFYSLGTDGFGRSDTRKNLRKFFEVDKEHVVAYGLSVLAKEQLIASKYAKEAIKKYKIDKDKPIPTKL
;
A
#
# COMPACT_ATOMS: atom_id res chain seq x y z
N LYS A 1 26.61 -7.18 1.49
CA LYS A 1 27.34 -5.87 1.42
C LYS A 1 26.59 -4.79 0.66
N GLU A 2 25.66 -5.11 -0.26
CA GLU A 2 24.87 -4.12 -1.01
C GLU A 2 23.68 -3.54 -0.19
N PHE A 3 23.14 -4.28 0.78
CA PHE A 3 21.99 -3.82 1.61
C PHE A 3 22.31 -2.59 2.47
N ASN A 4 23.56 -2.38 2.84
CA ASN A 4 23.93 -1.19 3.63
C ASN A 4 23.69 0.15 2.89
N LYS A 5 23.54 0.12 1.56
CA LYS A 5 23.26 1.29 0.74
C LYS A 5 21.82 1.79 0.91
N TYR A 6 20.90 0.90 1.33
CA TYR A 6 19.47 1.18 1.46
C TYR A 6 18.99 1.35 2.90
N LYS A 7 19.91 1.52 3.85
CA LYS A 7 19.66 1.61 5.29
C LYS A 7 18.63 2.68 5.72
N LYS A 8 18.23 3.57 4.81
CA LYS A 8 17.21 4.60 5.02
C LYS A 8 15.97 4.43 4.13
N THR A 9 15.88 3.33 3.38
CA THR A 9 14.73 3.11 2.52
C THR A 9 13.52 2.74 3.36
N LYS A 10 12.46 3.50 3.22
CA LYS A 10 11.19 3.29 3.94
C LYS A 10 10.04 3.10 2.98
N ILE A 11 9.03 2.38 3.43
CA ILE A 11 7.73 2.24 2.79
C ILE A 11 6.62 2.43 3.81
N GLN A 12 5.55 3.08 3.41
CA GLN A 12 4.36 3.29 4.24
C GLN A 12 3.33 2.22 3.92
N PHE A 13 2.89 1.47 4.92
CA PHE A 13 1.83 0.47 4.78
C PHE A 13 0.55 0.95 5.42
N LEU A 14 -0.53 1.04 4.65
CA LEU A 14 -1.87 1.35 5.12
C LEU A 14 -2.72 0.09 5.09
N GLY A 15 -2.99 -0.51 6.24
CA GLY A 15 -3.79 -1.72 6.36
C GLY A 15 -5.16 -1.46 6.97
N SER A 16 -6.21 -2.07 6.42
CA SER A 16 -7.55 -2.04 6.98
C SER A 16 -8.08 -3.45 7.22
N GLY A 17 -8.91 -3.60 8.27
CA GLY A 17 -9.53 -4.86 8.62
C GLY A 17 -8.52 -5.98 8.89
N THR A 18 -8.84 -7.20 8.46
CA THR A 18 -8.00 -8.37 8.70
C THR A 18 -6.71 -8.39 7.88
N ILE A 19 -6.65 -7.59 6.79
CA ILE A 19 -5.48 -7.50 5.93
C ILE A 19 -4.34 -6.71 6.59
N LEU A 20 -4.62 -5.88 7.61
CA LEU A 20 -3.58 -5.26 8.41
C LEU A 20 -2.55 -6.29 8.94
N ARG A 21 -2.99 -7.51 9.28
CA ARG A 21 -2.08 -8.59 9.73
C ARG A 21 -1.12 -9.04 8.64
N GLU A 22 -1.57 -9.07 7.39
CA GLU A 22 -0.71 -9.41 6.25
C GLU A 22 0.31 -8.29 5.99
N MET A 23 -0.10 -7.02 6.17
CA MET A 23 0.80 -5.88 6.07
C MET A 23 1.89 -5.91 7.15
N ILE A 24 1.52 -6.20 8.40
CA ILE A 24 2.48 -6.36 9.52
C ILE A 24 3.47 -7.49 9.22
N ALA A 25 2.97 -8.66 8.82
CA ALA A 25 3.83 -9.81 8.49
C ALA A 25 4.74 -9.52 7.28
N GLY A 26 4.24 -8.80 6.28
CA GLY A 26 5.04 -8.34 5.13
C GLY A 26 6.14 -7.36 5.54
N ALA A 27 5.84 -6.41 6.43
CA ALA A 27 6.80 -5.46 6.97
C ALA A 27 7.93 -6.15 7.75
N GLU A 28 7.59 -7.15 8.57
CA GLU A 28 8.59 -7.96 9.28
C GLU A 28 9.54 -8.69 8.34
N ILE A 29 9.01 -9.22 7.23
CA ILE A 29 9.84 -9.88 6.21
C ILE A 29 10.75 -8.86 5.52
N LEU A 30 10.21 -7.70 5.13
CA LEU A 30 11.00 -6.63 4.50
C LEU A 30 12.15 -6.17 5.40
N GLN A 31 11.90 -6.01 6.68
CA GLN A 31 12.94 -5.64 7.64
C GLN A 31 14.00 -6.73 7.81
N LYS A 32 13.56 -7.99 8.03
CA LYS A 32 14.48 -9.11 8.34
C LYS A 32 15.33 -9.53 7.14
N GLU A 33 14.73 -9.59 5.95
CA GLU A 33 15.39 -10.14 4.76
C GLU A 33 16.00 -9.07 3.86
N TYR A 34 15.42 -7.87 3.82
CA TYR A 34 15.81 -6.81 2.90
C TYR A 34 16.30 -5.53 3.58
N GLN A 35 16.27 -5.47 4.92
CA GLN A 35 16.69 -4.29 5.70
C GLN A 35 15.96 -3.01 5.28
N ILE A 36 14.70 -3.15 4.90
CA ILE A 36 13.81 -2.07 4.53
C ILE A 36 12.88 -1.79 5.70
N ASP A 37 12.88 -0.54 6.17
CA ASP A 37 12.00 -0.10 7.23
C ASP A 37 10.59 0.19 6.71
N SER A 38 9.60 -0.08 7.55
CA SER A 38 8.20 0.16 7.22
C SER A 38 7.50 0.89 8.37
N GLU A 39 6.68 1.87 8.05
CA GLU A 39 5.71 2.44 8.98
C GLU A 39 4.33 1.88 8.66
N ILE A 40 3.62 1.41 9.69
CA ILE A 40 2.35 0.71 9.51
C ILE A 40 1.23 1.55 10.12
N TRP A 41 0.24 1.83 9.30
CA TRP A 41 -0.94 2.62 9.64
C TRP A 41 -2.17 1.73 9.66
N SER A 42 -2.85 1.66 10.80
CA SER A 42 -4.15 1.01 10.90
C SER A 42 -5.24 1.98 10.46
N VAL A 43 -5.77 1.77 9.26
CA VAL A 43 -6.82 2.62 8.71
C VAL A 43 -8.18 2.05 9.10
N THR A 44 -8.87 2.75 10.00
CA THR A 44 -10.19 2.33 10.47
C THR A 44 -11.29 2.63 9.47
N SER A 45 -11.16 3.72 8.68
CA SER A 45 -12.15 4.08 7.67
C SER A 45 -11.53 4.96 6.56
N PHE A 46 -11.36 4.39 5.38
CA PHE A 46 -10.99 5.16 4.18
C PHE A 46 -12.10 6.15 3.80
N ASN A 47 -13.36 5.83 4.07
CA ASN A 47 -14.49 6.71 3.76
C ASN A 47 -14.44 8.02 4.58
N GLU A 48 -14.11 7.93 5.87
CA GLU A 48 -14.00 9.13 6.71
C GLU A 48 -12.80 9.99 6.32
N LEU A 49 -11.67 9.36 5.95
CA LEU A 49 -10.52 10.09 5.42
C LEU A 49 -10.85 10.83 4.11
N ARG A 50 -11.67 10.21 3.25
CA ARG A 50 -12.16 10.86 2.03
C ARG A 50 -13.10 12.01 2.35
N ARG A 51 -14.03 11.85 3.30
CA ARG A 51 -14.97 12.92 3.70
C ARG A 51 -14.23 14.14 4.20
N ASP A 52 -13.27 13.95 5.11
CA ASP A 52 -12.39 15.01 5.59
C ASP A 52 -11.66 15.70 4.42
N GLY A 53 -11.09 14.92 3.49
CA GLY A 53 -10.43 15.45 2.30
C GLY A 53 -11.34 16.31 1.43
N LEU A 54 -12.58 15.87 1.17
CA LEU A 54 -13.56 16.62 0.39
C LEU A 54 -14.00 17.92 1.09
N GLU A 55 -14.15 17.91 2.41
CA GLU A 55 -14.48 19.10 3.18
C GLU A 55 -13.34 20.13 3.10
N VAL A 56 -12.11 19.68 3.23
CA VAL A 56 -10.92 20.54 3.12
C VAL A 56 -10.76 21.09 1.70
N GLU A 57 -10.92 20.27 0.67
CA GLU A 57 -10.88 20.69 -0.72
C GLU A 57 -11.94 21.76 -1.01
N ARG A 58 -13.17 21.51 -0.61
CA ARG A 58 -14.28 22.48 -0.75
C ARG A 58 -13.98 23.80 -0.02
N TYR A 59 -13.45 23.71 1.21
CA TYR A 59 -13.09 24.92 1.96
C TYR A 59 -12.05 25.73 1.21
N ASN A 60 -10.99 25.10 0.73
CA ASN A 60 -9.89 25.78 0.03
C ASN A 60 -10.35 26.43 -1.29
N LEU A 61 -11.25 25.76 -2.02
CA LEU A 61 -11.82 26.31 -3.27
C LEU A 61 -12.73 27.52 -3.03
N LEU A 62 -13.43 27.56 -1.89
CA LEU A 62 -14.34 28.66 -1.56
C LEU A 62 -13.66 29.83 -0.78
N ASN A 63 -12.41 29.64 -0.38
CA ASN A 63 -11.64 30.65 0.38
C ASN A 63 -10.25 30.83 -0.23
N PRO A 64 -10.15 31.27 -1.51
CA PRO A 64 -8.89 31.35 -2.23
C PRO A 64 -7.92 32.40 -1.67
N ASP A 65 -8.39 33.32 -0.84
CA ASP A 65 -7.62 34.35 -0.15
C ASP A 65 -7.10 33.92 1.22
N GLN A 66 -7.46 32.73 1.69
CA GLN A 66 -7.04 32.18 2.96
C GLN A 66 -5.90 31.18 2.79
N ALA A 67 -5.11 31.00 3.86
CA ALA A 67 -4.13 29.92 3.88
C ALA A 67 -4.80 28.55 3.70
N PRO A 68 -4.34 27.69 2.78
CA PRO A 68 -5.00 26.43 2.50
C PRO A 68 -4.92 25.49 3.71
N LYS A 69 -6.05 24.88 4.03
CA LYS A 69 -6.12 23.79 5.02
C LYS A 69 -5.56 22.48 4.43
N LYS A 70 -5.12 21.61 5.31
CA LYS A 70 -4.68 20.25 4.96
C LYS A 70 -5.65 19.24 5.52
N SER A 71 -5.92 18.18 4.74
CA SER A 71 -6.71 17.05 5.21
C SER A 71 -5.95 16.24 6.26
N TYR A 72 -6.68 15.48 7.07
CA TYR A 72 -6.07 14.65 8.11
C TYR A 72 -5.05 13.65 7.52
N VAL A 73 -5.38 13.02 6.39
CA VAL A 73 -4.46 12.09 5.71
C VAL A 73 -3.21 12.79 5.20
N GLU A 74 -3.34 14.02 4.70
CA GLU A 74 -2.19 14.82 4.26
C GLU A 74 -1.29 15.20 5.45
N ILE A 75 -1.87 15.56 6.59
CA ILE A 75 -1.12 15.86 7.82
C ILE A 75 -0.35 14.63 8.29
N CYS A 76 -1.03 13.48 8.39
CA CYS A 76 -0.41 12.24 8.88
C CYS A 76 0.70 11.73 7.95
N LEU A 77 0.44 11.66 6.65
CA LEU A 77 1.35 11.04 5.68
C LEU A 77 2.31 12.02 5.04
N GLY A 78 2.04 13.32 5.12
CA GLY A 78 2.88 14.36 4.52
C GLY A 78 4.30 14.40 5.07
N ILE A 79 4.47 14.10 6.35
CA ILE A 79 5.77 14.12 7.05
C ILE A 79 6.53 12.78 6.98
N THR A 80 5.90 11.72 6.47
CA THR A 80 6.51 10.38 6.37
C THR A 80 7.46 10.27 5.19
N GLU A 81 8.30 9.23 5.14
CA GLU A 81 9.20 8.96 4.03
C GLU A 81 8.74 7.74 3.22
N GLY A 82 9.07 7.73 1.93
CA GLY A 82 8.83 6.61 1.02
C GLY A 82 7.42 6.57 0.41
N PRO A 83 7.23 5.67 -0.56
CA PRO A 83 5.96 5.45 -1.22
C PRO A 83 4.97 4.74 -0.28
N ILE A 84 3.70 4.75 -0.66
CA ILE A 84 2.60 4.19 0.10
C ILE A 84 2.05 2.96 -0.62
N LEU A 85 1.86 1.86 0.13
CA LEU A 85 1.13 0.69 -0.30
C LEU A 85 -0.03 0.46 0.67
N ALA A 86 -1.25 0.61 0.18
CA ALA A 86 -2.47 0.34 0.94
C ALA A 86 -3.00 -1.06 0.62
N ALA A 87 -3.63 -1.72 1.60
CA ALA A 87 -4.31 -3.00 1.38
C ALA A 87 -5.53 -3.17 2.29
N SER A 88 -6.58 -3.77 1.74
CA SER A 88 -7.80 -4.12 2.46
C SER A 88 -8.43 -5.39 1.88
N ASP A 89 -9.43 -5.93 2.58
CA ASP A 89 -10.30 -7.00 2.09
C ASP A 89 -11.52 -6.49 1.30
N TYR A 90 -11.54 -5.19 0.99
CA TYR A 90 -12.44 -4.56 0.02
C TYR A 90 -11.76 -4.38 -1.34
N MET A 91 -12.54 -3.95 -2.34
CA MET A 91 -11.98 -3.58 -3.64
C MET A 91 -10.95 -2.44 -3.51
N ARG A 92 -10.00 -2.37 -4.42
CA ARG A 92 -8.93 -1.35 -4.43
C ARG A 92 -9.46 0.07 -4.37
N MET A 93 -10.60 0.33 -5.02
CA MET A 93 -11.23 1.64 -5.01
C MET A 93 -11.51 2.15 -3.60
N ASN A 94 -11.70 1.25 -2.62
CA ASN A 94 -11.91 1.65 -1.23
C ASN A 94 -10.71 2.39 -0.63
N SER A 95 -9.51 1.96 -0.93
CA SER A 95 -8.29 2.68 -0.50
C SER A 95 -7.89 3.79 -1.48
N ASP A 96 -8.15 3.60 -2.78
CA ASP A 96 -7.81 4.60 -3.80
C ASP A 96 -8.54 5.93 -3.67
N GLN A 97 -9.68 5.96 -2.98
CA GLN A 97 -10.46 7.18 -2.78
C GLN A 97 -9.75 8.28 -1.97
N ILE A 98 -8.67 7.96 -1.26
CA ILE A 98 -7.86 8.95 -0.55
C ILE A 98 -6.63 9.43 -1.35
N ARG A 99 -6.36 8.83 -2.50
CA ARG A 99 -5.22 9.16 -3.37
C ARG A 99 -5.11 10.65 -3.73
N PRO A 100 -6.21 11.40 -4.02
CA PRO A 100 -6.12 12.81 -4.36
C PRO A 100 -5.54 13.69 -3.26
N TYR A 101 -5.58 13.25 -2.01
CA TYR A 101 -5.10 13.98 -0.83
C TYR A 101 -3.68 13.59 -0.40
N ILE A 102 -2.96 12.84 -1.25
CA ILE A 102 -1.63 12.30 -0.95
C ILE A 102 -0.65 12.74 -2.01
N ASN A 103 0.35 13.53 -1.64
CA ASN A 103 1.40 14.03 -2.54
C ASN A 103 2.59 13.06 -2.65
N LYS A 104 2.31 11.75 -2.70
CA LYS A 104 3.31 10.67 -2.81
C LYS A 104 2.81 9.57 -3.72
N SER A 105 3.73 8.75 -4.20
CA SER A 105 3.37 7.54 -4.94
C SER A 105 2.52 6.62 -4.07
N PHE A 106 1.30 6.34 -4.53
CA PHE A 106 0.31 5.56 -3.82
C PHE A 106 -0.13 4.36 -4.66
N TYR A 107 -0.05 3.19 -4.06
CA TYR A 107 -0.43 1.91 -4.65
C TYR A 107 -1.41 1.19 -3.74
N SER A 108 -2.29 0.38 -4.31
CA SER A 108 -3.31 -0.34 -3.56
C SER A 108 -3.42 -1.81 -3.96
N LEU A 109 -3.68 -2.65 -2.97
CA LEU A 109 -4.09 -4.05 -3.10
C LEU A 109 -5.51 -4.19 -2.56
N GLY A 110 -6.30 -5.07 -3.16
CA GLY A 110 -7.66 -5.29 -2.74
C GLY A 110 -8.28 -6.52 -3.39
N THR A 111 -9.50 -6.84 -3.00
CA THR A 111 -10.23 -8.03 -3.45
C THR A 111 -11.19 -7.68 -4.58
N ASP A 112 -10.64 -7.23 -5.71
CA ASP A 112 -11.45 -6.91 -6.89
C ASP A 112 -12.00 -8.17 -7.56
N GLY A 113 -13.19 -8.08 -8.14
CA GLY A 113 -13.85 -9.18 -8.84
C GLY A 113 -14.95 -9.86 -8.04
N PHE A 114 -15.35 -11.05 -8.47
CA PHE A 114 -16.41 -11.81 -7.81
C PHE A 114 -15.89 -12.54 -6.57
N GLY A 115 -16.74 -12.64 -5.54
CA GLY A 115 -16.47 -13.44 -4.36
C GLY A 115 -16.27 -14.92 -4.70
N ARG A 116 -15.42 -15.60 -3.93
CA ARG A 116 -15.12 -17.02 -4.08
C ARG A 116 -15.18 -17.73 -2.73
N SER A 117 -15.44 -19.03 -2.78
CA SER A 117 -15.47 -19.90 -1.61
C SER A 117 -14.19 -20.73 -1.56
N ASP A 118 -13.34 -20.46 -0.56
CA ASP A 118 -12.12 -21.21 -0.29
C ASP A 118 -11.64 -20.89 1.13
N THR A 119 -10.54 -21.50 1.55
CA THR A 119 -9.87 -21.13 2.80
C THR A 119 -9.39 -19.68 2.74
N ARG A 120 -9.34 -19.02 3.89
CA ARG A 120 -8.84 -17.65 4.00
C ARG A 120 -7.43 -17.47 3.37
N LYS A 121 -6.57 -18.47 3.56
CA LYS A 121 -5.22 -18.46 3.00
C LYS A 121 -5.25 -18.46 1.46
N ASN A 122 -6.04 -19.33 0.87
CA ASN A 122 -6.16 -19.44 -0.59
C ASN A 122 -6.81 -18.19 -1.19
N LEU A 123 -7.85 -17.65 -0.54
CA LEU A 123 -8.51 -16.41 -0.98
C LEU A 123 -7.55 -15.22 -0.96
N ARG A 124 -6.76 -15.04 0.10
CA ARG A 124 -5.76 -13.96 0.16
C ARG A 124 -4.71 -14.08 -0.94
N LYS A 125 -4.25 -15.31 -1.21
CA LYS A 125 -3.32 -15.58 -2.31
C LYS A 125 -3.97 -15.33 -3.67
N PHE A 126 -5.23 -15.75 -3.84
CA PHE A 126 -5.98 -15.52 -5.09
C PHE A 126 -6.16 -14.03 -5.38
N PHE A 127 -6.54 -13.24 -4.37
CA PHE A 127 -6.74 -11.79 -4.49
C PHE A 127 -5.45 -10.97 -4.32
N GLU A 128 -4.31 -11.63 -4.14
CA GLU A 128 -2.99 -10.97 -4.05
C GLU A 128 -2.86 -9.98 -2.87
N VAL A 129 -3.48 -10.34 -1.75
CA VAL A 129 -3.46 -9.54 -0.50
C VAL A 129 -2.82 -10.27 0.69
N ASP A 130 -2.16 -11.41 0.45
CA ASP A 130 -1.34 -12.09 1.46
C ASP A 130 0.02 -11.41 1.65
N LYS A 131 0.72 -11.77 2.73
CA LYS A 131 2.03 -11.19 3.07
C LYS A 131 3.09 -11.37 1.98
N GLU A 132 3.04 -12.46 1.23
CA GLU A 132 3.96 -12.76 0.14
C GLU A 132 3.78 -11.74 -1.01
N HIS A 133 2.55 -11.42 -1.37
CA HIS A 133 2.24 -10.37 -2.33
C HIS A 133 2.57 -8.98 -1.78
N VAL A 134 2.27 -8.71 -0.50
CA VAL A 134 2.65 -7.44 0.15
C VAL A 134 4.16 -7.20 0.02
N VAL A 135 5.00 -8.22 0.30
CA VAL A 135 6.45 -8.11 0.15
C VAL A 135 6.85 -7.88 -1.30
N ALA A 136 6.35 -8.70 -2.23
CA ALA A 136 6.70 -8.59 -3.65
C ALA A 136 6.27 -7.24 -4.25
N TYR A 137 5.06 -6.78 -3.95
CA TYR A 137 4.57 -5.48 -4.39
C TYR A 137 5.34 -4.33 -3.71
N GLY A 138 5.62 -4.42 -2.41
CA GLY A 138 6.44 -3.43 -1.70
C GLY A 138 7.81 -3.25 -2.33
N LEU A 139 8.52 -4.34 -2.64
CA LEU A 139 9.80 -4.30 -3.34
C LEU A 139 9.65 -3.77 -4.77
N SER A 140 8.58 -4.13 -5.48
CA SER A 140 8.33 -3.64 -6.84
C SER A 140 8.05 -2.14 -6.86
N VAL A 141 7.29 -1.64 -5.88
CA VAL A 141 7.03 -0.21 -5.69
C VAL A 141 8.33 0.55 -5.43
N LEU A 142 9.14 0.07 -4.48
CA LEU A 142 10.43 0.69 -4.16
C LEU A 142 11.40 0.68 -5.36
N ALA A 143 11.39 -0.40 -6.15
CA ALA A 143 12.21 -0.49 -7.37
C ALA A 143 11.72 0.48 -8.46
N LYS A 144 10.40 0.64 -8.62
CA LYS A 144 9.80 1.60 -9.56
C LYS A 144 10.14 3.05 -9.19
N GLU A 145 10.16 3.36 -7.89
CA GLU A 145 10.59 4.66 -7.36
C GLU A 145 12.13 4.81 -7.34
N GLN A 146 12.87 3.86 -7.89
CA GLN A 146 14.34 3.86 -7.98
C GLN A 146 15.06 3.89 -6.62
N LEU A 147 14.36 3.50 -5.54
CA LEU A 147 14.91 3.45 -4.18
C LEU A 147 15.72 2.19 -3.93
N ILE A 148 15.44 1.11 -4.67
CA ILE A 148 16.19 -0.15 -4.64
C ILE A 148 16.38 -0.71 -6.06
N ALA A 149 17.29 -1.67 -6.22
CA ALA A 149 17.47 -2.37 -7.50
C ALA A 149 16.29 -3.34 -7.76
N SER A 150 15.81 -3.40 -9.01
CA SER A 150 14.70 -4.28 -9.44
C SER A 150 14.95 -5.77 -9.24
N LYS A 151 16.21 -6.18 -9.08
CA LYS A 151 16.59 -7.58 -8.79
C LYS A 151 15.90 -8.13 -7.53
N TYR A 152 15.74 -7.31 -6.49
CA TYR A 152 15.10 -7.72 -5.24
C TYR A 152 13.61 -8.07 -5.42
N ALA A 153 12.89 -7.27 -6.20
CA ALA A 153 11.50 -7.57 -6.56
C ALA A 153 11.40 -8.87 -7.38
N LYS A 154 12.29 -9.06 -8.37
CA LYS A 154 12.32 -10.28 -9.19
C LYS A 154 12.62 -11.52 -8.35
N GLU A 155 13.58 -11.44 -7.42
CA GLU A 155 13.91 -12.52 -6.49
C GLU A 155 12.75 -12.87 -5.57
N ALA A 156 12.03 -11.88 -5.02
CA ALA A 156 10.86 -12.10 -4.19
C ALA A 156 9.72 -12.79 -4.97
N ILE A 157 9.40 -12.31 -6.18
CA ILE A 157 8.39 -12.91 -7.06
C ILE A 157 8.72 -14.39 -7.30
N LYS A 158 9.98 -14.71 -7.60
CA LYS A 158 10.45 -16.10 -7.80
C LYS A 158 10.39 -16.92 -6.50
N LYS A 159 10.88 -16.35 -5.38
CA LYS A 159 10.89 -17.00 -4.06
C LYS A 159 9.49 -17.41 -3.59
N TYR A 160 8.53 -16.53 -3.74
CA TYR A 160 7.14 -16.76 -3.31
C TYR A 160 6.30 -17.45 -4.37
N LYS A 161 6.89 -17.81 -5.51
CA LYS A 161 6.20 -18.49 -6.63
C LYS A 161 4.95 -17.74 -7.07
N ILE A 162 5.05 -16.41 -7.16
CA ILE A 162 3.97 -15.55 -7.64
C ILE A 162 3.89 -15.71 -9.15
N ASP A 163 2.72 -16.11 -9.62
CA ASP A 163 2.44 -16.23 -11.05
C ASP A 163 2.18 -14.84 -11.64
N LYS A 164 3.18 -14.30 -12.32
CA LYS A 164 3.13 -12.97 -12.95
C LYS A 164 2.24 -12.92 -14.20
N ASP A 165 1.93 -14.08 -14.77
CA ASP A 165 1.14 -14.21 -16.01
C ASP A 165 -0.34 -14.53 -15.68
N LYS A 166 -0.67 -14.74 -14.42
CA LYS A 166 -2.04 -14.90 -13.92
C LYS A 166 -2.87 -13.66 -14.27
N PRO A 167 -4.05 -13.82 -14.90
CA PRO A 167 -4.95 -12.71 -15.11
C PRO A 167 -5.37 -12.06 -13.78
N ILE A 168 -5.63 -10.75 -13.82
CA ILE A 168 -6.16 -10.05 -12.63
C ILE A 168 -7.49 -10.68 -12.20
N PRO A 169 -7.82 -10.71 -10.87
CA PRO A 169 -9.02 -11.38 -10.37
C PRO A 169 -10.33 -10.95 -11.02
N THR A 170 -10.42 -9.72 -11.51
CA THR A 170 -11.60 -9.19 -12.23
C THR A 170 -11.84 -9.85 -13.60
N LYS A 171 -10.85 -10.57 -14.14
CA LYS A 171 -10.94 -11.27 -15.43
C LYS A 171 -11.07 -12.79 -15.28
N LEU A 172 -11.18 -13.28 -14.05
CA LEU A 172 -11.34 -14.67 -13.66
C LEU A 172 -12.72 -14.86 -13.04
#